data_82cb2f53a20968c3b1abc1df7a58365a
#
_entry.id   82cb2f53a20968c3b1abc1df7a58365a
#
_cell.length_a   1.000
_cell.length_b   1.000
_cell.length_c   1.000
_cell.angle_alpha   90.00
_cell.angle_beta   90.00
_cell.angle_gamma   90.00
#
_symmetry.space_group_name_H-M   'P 1'
#
loop_
_entity.id
_entity.type
_entity.pdbx_description
1 polymer ?
#
loop_
_entity_poly.entity_id
_entity_poly.type
_entity_poly.pdbx_seq_one_letter_code
_entity_poly.pdbx_strand_id
1 'polypeptide(L)'
;MRPPCRITIGGKTKFVCVDGPEFDGHQVDFDEMLKRMGAFKNIEREEMHKLEEPQTCQATGENTQAEDEKSRNAAWRQELRKSMKAKERTAIPRVEMNELDAEYRSHSRKEEVNRGLTEEQALTEAKRCLDCANPGCMEGCPVGIDIPRFIKNIERGEFLEAAKTLKETSALPAVCGRVCPQEKQCESKCIHLKMNEKPVAIGYLERFAADYERESGQISVPEIKEKNGIKIAVIGSGPAGLSFAGDMAKYGYDVTVFEALHEIGGVLKYGIPEFRLPNKIVDVEIENLAQMGVKFIKDCIIGKTLSVEQLEEEGFKGIFVASGAGLPNFMNIPGENSINILSSNEYLTRVNLMDAASEDSDTPVPFGKCVAVIGGGNTAMDSVRTARRLGAERAMIIYRRSEEEMPARIEEVKHAKEEGVEFLTLHNPIEYIADEQGKVKQVVLQKMELGEPDASGRRSPVPIPGATETIDIDLAIVSVGVSPNPIVPSSIKGLELGRKGTIAVNDNMQSSIPTIYAGGDIVRGGATVILAMGDGRKAAAAMNEQLKN
;
A
#
# COMPACT_ATOMS: atom_id res chain seq x y z
N MET A 1 4.62 -11.43 -13.39
CA MET A 1 5.63 -10.60 -14.10
C MET A 1 6.90 -10.63 -13.27
N ARG A 2 8.02 -11.05 -13.83
CA ARG A 2 9.29 -10.96 -13.13
C ARG A 2 9.52 -9.50 -12.72
N PRO A 3 10.16 -9.20 -11.56
CA PRO A 3 10.48 -7.83 -11.20
C PRO A 3 11.18 -7.14 -12.36
N PRO A 4 11.04 -5.83 -12.54
CA PRO A 4 11.56 -5.13 -13.72
C PRO A 4 12.99 -5.57 -13.97
N CYS A 5 13.20 -6.27 -15.11
CA CYS A 5 14.51 -6.78 -15.47
C CYS A 5 15.40 -5.57 -15.73
N ARG A 6 16.18 -5.21 -14.73
CA ARG A 6 17.23 -4.21 -14.82
C ARG A 6 18.38 -4.81 -15.64
N ILE A 7 18.76 -4.11 -16.68
CA ILE A 7 19.94 -4.43 -17.48
C ILE A 7 20.85 -3.22 -17.56
N THR A 8 22.14 -3.45 -17.69
CA THR A 8 23.12 -2.39 -17.91
C THR A 8 23.44 -2.32 -19.39
N ILE A 9 23.23 -1.16 -20.02
CA ILE A 9 23.51 -0.89 -21.43
C ILE A 9 24.37 0.37 -21.52
N GLY A 10 25.60 0.24 -22.03
CA GLY A 10 26.52 1.36 -22.16
C GLY A 10 26.74 2.12 -20.85
N GLY A 11 26.79 1.41 -19.71
CA GLY A 11 26.99 1.99 -18.37
C GLY A 11 25.75 2.64 -17.74
N LYS A 12 24.57 2.57 -18.41
CA LYS A 12 23.30 3.11 -17.89
C LYS A 12 22.31 2.00 -17.55
N THR A 13 21.64 2.14 -16.43
CA THR A 13 20.56 1.23 -16.04
C THR A 13 19.33 1.42 -16.91
N LYS A 14 18.83 0.33 -17.47
CA LYS A 14 17.60 0.27 -18.27
C LYS A 14 16.67 -0.83 -17.74
N PHE A 15 15.37 -0.67 -17.95
CA PHE A 15 14.37 -1.66 -17.59
C PHE A 15 13.78 -2.27 -18.86
N VAL A 16 13.97 -3.56 -19.08
CA VAL A 16 13.52 -4.27 -20.31
C VAL A 16 12.02 -4.08 -20.55
N CYS A 17 11.23 -4.04 -19.50
CA CYS A 17 9.77 -3.87 -19.57
C CYS A 17 9.32 -2.44 -19.89
N VAL A 18 10.17 -1.43 -19.67
CA VAL A 18 9.85 -0.01 -19.84
C VAL A 18 10.58 0.59 -21.03
N ASP A 19 11.89 0.35 -21.12
CA ASP A 19 12.75 0.95 -22.15
C ASP A 19 12.72 0.17 -23.48
N GLY A 20 12.00 -0.96 -23.54
CA GLY A 20 11.75 -1.76 -24.73
C GLY A 20 12.42 -3.13 -24.74
N PRO A 21 11.99 -4.09 -25.57
CA PRO A 21 12.72 -5.31 -25.83
C PRO A 21 13.82 -5.14 -26.87
N GLU A 22 13.85 -4.03 -27.60
CA GLU A 22 14.83 -3.75 -28.65
C GLU A 22 15.99 -2.94 -28.09
N PHE A 23 17.05 -3.64 -27.71
CA PHE A 23 18.33 -3.05 -27.32
C PHE A 23 19.43 -3.51 -28.27
N ASP A 24 20.44 -2.66 -28.49
CA ASP A 24 21.66 -3.09 -29.16
C ASP A 24 22.34 -4.19 -28.36
N GLY A 25 22.21 -5.42 -28.84
CA GLY A 25 22.71 -6.62 -28.18
C GLY A 25 24.22 -6.61 -27.91
N HIS A 26 25.01 -5.79 -28.63
CA HIS A 26 26.43 -5.63 -28.39
C HIS A 26 26.78 -4.83 -27.13
N GLN A 27 25.76 -4.14 -26.54
CA GLN A 27 25.94 -3.33 -25.35
C GLN A 27 25.25 -3.94 -24.10
N VAL A 28 24.60 -5.11 -24.26
CA VAL A 28 23.89 -5.82 -23.19
C VAL A 28 24.79 -6.86 -22.55
N ASP A 29 24.86 -6.90 -21.23
CA ASP A 29 25.48 -7.99 -20.49
C ASP A 29 24.54 -9.22 -20.46
N PHE A 30 24.69 -10.09 -21.46
CA PHE A 30 23.87 -11.29 -21.61
C PHE A 30 24.18 -12.37 -20.57
N ASP A 31 25.39 -12.43 -20.02
CA ASP A 31 25.78 -13.44 -19.02
C ASP A 31 25.02 -13.20 -17.71
N GLU A 32 24.86 -11.94 -17.33
CA GLU A 32 24.02 -11.57 -16.19
C GLU A 32 22.53 -11.89 -16.45
N MET A 33 22.04 -11.60 -17.64
CA MET A 33 20.64 -11.84 -18.03
C MET A 33 20.29 -13.33 -18.08
N LEU A 34 21.15 -14.18 -18.65
CA LEU A 34 20.92 -15.62 -18.78
C LEU A 34 20.93 -16.34 -17.42
N LYS A 35 21.80 -15.95 -16.50
CA LYS A 35 21.82 -16.48 -15.12
C LYS A 35 20.51 -16.19 -14.39
N ARG A 36 19.90 -15.02 -14.65
CA ARG A 36 18.59 -14.63 -14.08
C ARG A 36 17.41 -15.36 -14.73
N MET A 37 17.47 -15.66 -16.03
CA MET A 37 16.36 -16.32 -16.75
C MET A 37 16.32 -17.85 -16.55
N GLY A 38 17.42 -18.48 -16.19
CA GLY A 38 17.52 -19.95 -16.05
C GLY A 38 16.76 -20.53 -14.85
N ALA A 39 16.49 -19.71 -13.83
CA ALA A 39 16.02 -20.15 -12.52
C ALA A 39 14.52 -20.54 -12.43
N PHE A 40 13.69 -20.24 -13.44
CA PHE A 40 12.23 -20.31 -13.32
C PHE A 40 11.51 -21.41 -14.11
N LYS A 41 12.21 -22.19 -14.95
CA LYS A 41 11.55 -23.13 -15.86
C LYS A 41 10.86 -24.35 -15.20
N ASN A 42 11.20 -24.70 -13.98
CA ASN A 42 10.65 -25.91 -13.35
C ASN A 42 9.39 -25.64 -12.52
N ILE A 43 9.21 -24.44 -11.98
CA ILE A 43 8.05 -24.08 -11.13
C ILE A 43 6.78 -23.84 -11.95
N GLU A 44 6.90 -23.30 -13.17
CA GLU A 44 5.77 -23.06 -14.07
C GLU A 44 5.05 -24.35 -14.51
N ARG A 45 5.69 -25.51 -14.42
CA ARG A 45 5.11 -26.79 -14.84
C ARG A 45 4.24 -27.46 -13.76
N GLU A 46 4.53 -27.24 -12.49
CA GLU A 46 3.80 -27.90 -11.39
C GLU A 46 2.49 -27.19 -11.00
N GLU A 47 2.39 -25.88 -11.20
CA GLU A 47 1.21 -25.11 -10.84
C GLU A 47 0.05 -25.22 -11.84
N MET A 48 0.32 -25.52 -13.11
CA MET A 48 -0.75 -25.68 -14.12
C MET A 48 -1.64 -26.91 -13.89
N HIS A 49 -1.26 -27.87 -13.06
CA HIS A 49 -2.00 -29.11 -12.82
C HIS A 49 -3.01 -29.07 -11.66
N LYS A 50 -3.10 -27.97 -10.90
CA LYS A 50 -3.94 -27.90 -9.68
C LYS A 50 -5.28 -27.16 -9.82
N LEU A 51 -5.64 -26.67 -11.01
CA LEU A 51 -6.81 -25.77 -11.21
C LEU A 51 -8.03 -26.42 -11.87
N GLU A 52 -8.34 -27.68 -11.58
CA GLU A 52 -9.61 -28.29 -12.02
C GLU A 52 -10.34 -28.93 -10.85
N GLU A 53 -11.28 -28.20 -10.22
CA GLU A 53 -12.59 -28.70 -9.74
C GLU A 53 -13.41 -27.57 -9.06
N PRO A 54 -14.72 -27.40 -9.43
CA PRO A 54 -15.57 -26.38 -8.81
C PRO A 54 -16.40 -26.95 -7.67
N GLN A 55 -16.42 -26.26 -6.52
CA GLN A 55 -17.38 -26.52 -5.43
C GLN A 55 -18.48 -25.46 -5.40
N THR A 56 -19.72 -25.91 -5.48
CA THR A 56 -20.93 -25.10 -5.36
C THR A 56 -21.40 -25.05 -3.91
N CYS A 57 -21.66 -23.85 -3.37
CA CYS A 57 -22.44 -23.64 -2.16
C CYS A 57 -23.66 -22.76 -2.42
N GLN A 58 -24.82 -23.21 -1.94
CA GLN A 58 -26.10 -22.52 -2.03
C GLN A 58 -26.27 -21.54 -0.87
N ALA A 59 -26.69 -20.32 -1.15
CA ALA A 59 -27.07 -19.33 -0.16
C ALA A 59 -28.61 -19.27 -0.02
N THR A 60 -29.09 -19.33 1.23
CA THR A 60 -30.48 -19.01 1.58
C THR A 60 -30.53 -17.58 2.15
N GLY A 61 -31.38 -16.75 1.56
CA GLY A 61 -31.58 -15.38 2.00
C GLY A 61 -32.71 -15.23 3.02
N GLU A 62 -32.54 -14.35 3.99
CA GLU A 62 -33.63 -13.71 4.71
C GLU A 62 -33.38 -12.20 4.79
N ASN A 63 -34.41 -11.46 4.37
CA ASN A 63 -34.44 -10.01 4.25
C ASN A 63 -35.00 -9.41 5.53
N THR A 64 -34.27 -8.58 6.27
CA THR A 64 -34.81 -7.81 7.42
C THR A 64 -34.26 -6.38 7.48
N GLN A 65 -35.15 -5.44 7.32
CA GLN A 65 -35.24 -4.05 7.82
C GLN A 65 -33.92 -3.40 8.31
N ALA A 66 -33.10 -2.93 7.37
CA ALA A 66 -31.80 -2.31 7.66
C ALA A 66 -31.78 -0.77 7.57
N GLU A 67 -32.94 -0.11 7.41
CA GLU A 67 -32.94 1.34 7.14
C GLU A 67 -32.91 2.25 8.37
N ASP A 68 -33.37 1.78 9.53
CA ASP A 68 -33.40 2.60 10.76
C ASP A 68 -32.13 2.54 11.63
N GLU A 69 -31.27 1.54 11.45
CA GLU A 69 -30.04 1.38 12.26
C GLU A 69 -28.88 2.29 11.81
N LYS A 70 -28.93 2.85 10.62
CA LYS A 70 -27.86 3.70 10.05
C LYS A 70 -27.83 5.11 10.65
N SER A 71 -28.89 5.55 11.29
CA SER A 71 -29.00 6.91 11.84
C SER A 71 -28.28 7.05 13.19
N ARG A 72 -27.54 8.16 13.38
CA ARG A 72 -27.02 8.58 14.70
C ARG A 72 -28.13 8.64 15.76
N ASN A 73 -29.37 8.83 15.34
CA ASN A 73 -30.57 8.93 16.19
C ASN A 73 -31.22 7.57 16.50
N ALA A 74 -30.66 6.47 16.03
CA ALA A 74 -31.11 5.14 16.42
C ALA A 74 -31.13 5.00 17.95
N ALA A 75 -32.17 4.38 18.46
CA ALA A 75 -32.43 4.29 19.90
C ALA A 75 -31.25 3.72 20.68
N TRP A 76 -30.65 2.66 20.17
CA TRP A 76 -29.50 2.00 20.78
C TRP A 76 -28.26 2.93 20.91
N ARG A 77 -27.98 3.80 19.90
CA ARG A 77 -26.89 4.78 19.99
C ARG A 77 -27.18 5.87 21.01
N GLN A 78 -28.45 6.30 21.12
CA GLN A 78 -28.87 7.24 22.16
C GLN A 78 -28.70 6.66 23.56
N GLU A 79 -29.02 5.39 23.77
CA GLU A 79 -28.84 4.70 25.04
C GLU A 79 -27.38 4.64 25.44
N LEU A 80 -26.47 4.29 24.52
CA LEU A 80 -25.04 4.31 24.78
C LEU A 80 -24.50 5.71 25.15
N ARG A 81 -25.01 6.77 24.49
CA ARG A 81 -24.63 8.13 24.86
C ARG A 81 -25.13 8.53 26.26
N LYS A 82 -26.27 8.01 26.69
CA LYS A 82 -26.83 8.26 28.02
C LYS A 82 -26.17 7.42 29.11
N SER A 83 -25.67 6.22 28.78
CA SER A 83 -25.10 5.30 29.75
C SER A 83 -23.80 5.80 30.39
N MET A 84 -23.04 6.68 29.71
CA MET A 84 -21.79 7.25 30.19
C MET A 84 -21.64 8.70 29.72
N LYS A 85 -21.34 9.61 30.65
CA LYS A 85 -21.18 11.04 30.35
C LYS A 85 -19.89 11.30 29.55
N ALA A 86 -19.86 12.36 28.76
CA ALA A 86 -18.69 12.73 27.95
C ALA A 86 -17.40 12.85 28.80
N LYS A 87 -17.46 13.45 29.99
CA LYS A 87 -16.33 13.58 30.91
C LYS A 87 -15.78 12.22 31.39
N GLU A 88 -16.66 11.23 31.57
CA GLU A 88 -16.24 9.88 31.97
C GLU A 88 -15.57 9.16 30.79
N ARG A 89 -16.08 9.34 29.57
CA ARG A 89 -15.49 8.79 28.34
C ARG A 89 -14.09 9.36 28.05
N THR A 90 -13.94 10.68 28.19
CA THR A 90 -12.64 11.34 27.97
C THR A 90 -11.61 11.04 29.03
N ALA A 91 -12.04 10.66 30.25
CA ALA A 91 -11.14 10.27 31.34
C ALA A 91 -10.52 8.85 31.13
N ILE A 92 -11.08 8.04 30.22
CA ILE A 92 -10.51 6.72 29.91
C ILE A 92 -9.19 6.92 29.15
N PRO A 93 -8.06 6.37 29.60
CA PRO A 93 -6.80 6.48 28.86
C PRO A 93 -6.88 5.71 27.52
N ARG A 94 -6.19 6.24 26.51
CA ARG A 94 -6.06 5.53 25.21
C ARG A 94 -5.39 4.19 25.42
N VAL A 95 -5.98 3.14 24.86
CA VAL A 95 -5.40 1.80 24.86
C VAL A 95 -4.18 1.77 23.95
N GLU A 96 -3.11 1.16 24.44
CA GLU A 96 -1.89 0.97 23.65
C GLU A 96 -1.98 -0.34 22.85
N MET A 97 -1.34 -0.38 21.68
CA MET A 97 -1.27 -1.57 20.82
C MET A 97 -0.43 -2.66 21.51
N ASN A 98 -0.89 -3.89 21.45
CA ASN A 98 -0.06 -5.03 21.83
C ASN A 98 0.99 -5.27 20.73
N GLU A 99 2.25 -5.27 21.09
CA GLU A 99 3.37 -5.39 20.16
C GLU A 99 4.28 -6.56 20.57
N LEU A 100 4.97 -7.16 19.59
CA LEU A 100 6.05 -8.09 19.86
C LEU A 100 7.23 -7.35 20.51
N ASP A 101 7.96 -8.04 21.38
CA ASP A 101 9.21 -7.54 21.95
C ASP A 101 10.18 -7.06 20.86
N ALA A 102 10.86 -5.93 21.10
CA ALA A 102 11.65 -5.24 20.08
C ALA A 102 12.87 -6.05 19.62
N GLU A 103 13.56 -6.73 20.54
CA GLU A 103 14.71 -7.57 20.20
C GLU A 103 14.26 -8.81 19.42
N TYR A 104 13.22 -9.49 19.90
CA TYR A 104 12.65 -10.66 19.21
C TYR A 104 12.18 -10.32 17.81
N ARG A 105 11.37 -9.25 17.64
CA ARG A 105 10.78 -8.88 16.35
C ARG A 105 11.82 -8.40 15.34
N SER A 106 12.97 -7.87 15.79
CA SER A 106 14.06 -7.46 14.90
C SER A 106 14.70 -8.63 14.15
N HIS A 107 14.47 -9.87 14.57
CA HIS A 107 14.95 -11.10 13.95
C HIS A 107 13.83 -11.93 13.30
N SER A 108 12.55 -11.59 13.54
CA SER A 108 11.41 -12.31 12.97
C SER A 108 10.94 -11.66 11.67
N ARG A 109 11.05 -12.39 10.55
CA ARG A 109 10.71 -11.87 9.21
C ARG A 109 9.21 -11.90 8.89
N LYS A 110 8.50 -12.93 9.36
CA LYS A 110 7.12 -13.25 8.95
C LYS A 110 6.08 -12.95 10.01
N GLU A 111 6.48 -12.68 11.26
CA GLU A 111 5.53 -12.39 12.31
C GLU A 111 5.14 -10.91 12.33
N GLU A 112 3.85 -10.67 12.34
CA GLU A 112 3.30 -9.32 12.43
C GLU A 112 3.68 -8.68 13.77
N VAL A 113 4.27 -7.49 13.73
CA VAL A 113 4.76 -6.75 14.92
C VAL A 113 3.62 -6.37 15.84
N ASN A 114 2.58 -5.75 15.30
CA ASN A 114 1.37 -5.39 16.02
C ASN A 114 0.48 -6.62 16.19
N ARG A 115 0.07 -6.91 17.44
CA ARG A 115 -0.72 -8.12 17.76
C ARG A 115 -2.22 -7.87 17.84
N GLY A 116 -2.66 -6.62 17.61
CA GLY A 116 -4.07 -6.23 17.74
C GLY A 116 -4.50 -6.00 19.19
N LEU A 117 -5.77 -5.71 19.39
CA LEU A 117 -6.40 -5.54 20.70
C LEU A 117 -7.12 -6.82 21.11
N THR A 118 -7.17 -7.09 22.41
CA THR A 118 -8.13 -8.05 22.97
C THR A 118 -9.55 -7.48 22.94
N GLU A 119 -10.57 -8.32 23.11
CA GLU A 119 -11.97 -7.87 23.20
C GLU A 119 -12.15 -6.83 24.32
N GLU A 120 -11.58 -7.07 25.49
CA GLU A 120 -11.66 -6.15 26.63
C GLU A 120 -11.00 -4.78 26.32
N GLN A 121 -9.84 -4.80 25.66
CA GLN A 121 -9.15 -3.59 25.22
C GLN A 121 -9.98 -2.84 24.17
N ALA A 122 -10.57 -3.54 23.20
CA ALA A 122 -11.41 -2.94 22.17
C ALA A 122 -12.68 -2.33 22.76
N LEU A 123 -13.36 -3.01 23.67
CA LEU A 123 -14.51 -2.48 24.41
C LEU A 123 -14.15 -1.22 25.22
N THR A 124 -12.98 -1.22 25.87
CA THR A 124 -12.49 -0.10 26.66
C THR A 124 -12.18 1.10 25.76
N GLU A 125 -11.47 0.92 24.66
CA GLU A 125 -11.17 1.99 23.71
C GLU A 125 -12.42 2.53 23.02
N ALA A 126 -13.36 1.66 22.65
CA ALA A 126 -14.63 2.07 22.01
C ALA A 126 -15.47 2.99 22.88
N LYS A 127 -15.45 2.81 24.22
CA LYS A 127 -16.13 3.69 25.17
C LYS A 127 -15.63 5.13 25.14
N ARG A 128 -14.41 5.38 24.70
CA ARG A 128 -13.85 6.73 24.56
C ARG A 128 -14.56 7.56 23.50
N CYS A 129 -15.13 6.94 22.46
CA CYS A 129 -15.81 7.65 21.39
C CYS A 129 -17.07 8.39 21.91
N LEU A 130 -17.14 9.71 21.64
CA LEU A 130 -18.24 10.58 22.07
C LEU A 130 -19.47 10.51 21.16
N ASP A 131 -19.39 9.79 20.05
CA ASP A 131 -20.47 9.75 19.04
C ASP A 131 -20.93 11.15 18.61
N CYS A 132 -19.99 11.96 18.12
CA CYS A 132 -20.17 13.39 17.82
C CYS A 132 -21.30 13.63 16.82
N ALA A 133 -22.00 14.78 16.95
CA ALA A 133 -23.01 15.19 15.97
C ALA A 133 -22.41 15.50 14.60
N ASN A 134 -21.22 16.14 14.59
CA ASN A 134 -20.44 16.43 13.41
C ASN A 134 -19.08 15.73 13.56
N PRO A 135 -18.96 14.47 13.14
CA PRO A 135 -17.79 13.65 13.39
C PRO A 135 -16.66 13.99 12.39
N GLY A 136 -15.76 14.91 12.76
CA GLY A 136 -14.62 15.30 11.93
C GLY A 136 -13.73 14.09 11.50
N CYS A 137 -13.72 13.01 12.28
CA CYS A 137 -13.01 11.79 11.91
C CYS A 137 -13.50 11.18 10.58
N MET A 138 -14.81 11.30 10.26
CA MET A 138 -15.35 10.84 8.96
C MET A 138 -14.81 11.69 7.80
N GLU A 139 -14.72 13.03 7.98
CA GLU A 139 -14.13 13.93 6.99
C GLU A 139 -12.63 13.63 6.76
N GLY A 140 -11.96 13.11 7.78
CA GLY A 140 -10.56 12.68 7.70
C GLY A 140 -10.37 11.32 7.04
N CYS A 141 -11.45 10.58 6.73
CA CYS A 141 -11.38 9.27 6.08
C CYS A 141 -11.65 9.37 4.58
N PRO A 142 -10.65 9.11 3.70
CA PRO A 142 -10.83 9.22 2.24
C PRO A 142 -11.91 8.32 1.65
N VAL A 143 -12.28 7.22 2.32
CA VAL A 143 -13.34 6.30 1.87
C VAL A 143 -14.67 6.53 2.60
N GLY A 144 -14.74 7.47 3.55
CA GLY A 144 -15.98 7.90 4.20
C GLY A 144 -16.61 6.84 5.11
N ILE A 145 -15.80 6.09 5.89
CA ILE A 145 -16.32 5.14 6.89
C ILE A 145 -17.18 5.86 7.92
N ASP A 146 -18.35 5.30 8.26
CA ASP A 146 -19.13 5.75 9.43
C ASP A 146 -18.42 5.31 10.73
N ILE A 147 -17.38 6.09 11.06
CA ILE A 147 -16.48 5.80 12.18
C ILE A 147 -17.22 5.75 13.52
N PRO A 148 -18.11 6.70 13.87
CA PRO A 148 -18.83 6.60 15.12
C PRO A 148 -19.71 5.36 15.21
N ARG A 149 -20.34 4.93 14.11
CA ARG A 149 -21.23 3.78 14.11
C ARG A 149 -20.49 2.48 14.35
N PHE A 150 -19.40 2.20 13.62
CA PHE A 150 -18.67 0.96 13.83
C PHE A 150 -18.06 0.90 15.24
N ILE A 151 -17.58 2.03 15.79
CA ILE A 151 -17.05 2.09 17.15
C ILE A 151 -18.16 1.84 18.19
N LYS A 152 -19.37 2.37 17.97
CA LYS A 152 -20.50 2.13 18.87
C LYS A 152 -21.02 0.69 18.79
N ASN A 153 -20.91 0.03 17.63
CA ASN A 153 -21.15 -1.42 17.54
C ASN A 153 -20.14 -2.20 18.37
N ILE A 154 -18.84 -1.83 18.34
CA ILE A 154 -17.83 -2.45 19.21
C ILE A 154 -18.18 -2.21 20.70
N GLU A 155 -18.57 -1.00 21.10
CA GLU A 155 -18.95 -0.67 22.49
C GLU A 155 -20.10 -1.56 23.02
N ARG A 156 -20.99 -2.03 22.12
CA ARG A 156 -22.10 -2.95 22.45
C ARG A 156 -21.69 -4.42 22.46
N GLY A 157 -20.49 -4.76 22.03
CA GLY A 157 -20.06 -6.14 21.78
C GLY A 157 -20.55 -6.72 20.44
N GLU A 158 -21.09 -5.89 19.56
CA GLU A 158 -21.60 -6.27 18.23
C GLU A 158 -20.47 -6.21 17.19
N PHE A 159 -19.45 -7.05 17.36
CA PHE A 159 -18.20 -6.94 16.58
C PHE A 159 -18.39 -7.24 15.09
N LEU A 160 -19.26 -8.19 14.74
CA LEU A 160 -19.60 -8.49 13.34
C LEU A 160 -20.36 -7.35 12.67
N GLU A 161 -21.26 -6.66 13.40
CA GLU A 161 -21.93 -5.47 12.86
C GLU A 161 -20.95 -4.29 12.69
N ALA A 162 -19.93 -4.21 13.53
CA ALA A 162 -18.84 -3.25 13.33
C ALA A 162 -18.09 -3.53 12.01
N ALA A 163 -17.72 -4.79 11.75
CA ALA A 163 -17.07 -5.21 10.51
C ALA A 163 -17.95 -4.93 9.27
N LYS A 164 -19.23 -5.23 9.36
CA LYS A 164 -20.22 -4.94 8.32
C LYS A 164 -20.31 -3.44 7.98
N THR A 165 -20.32 -2.60 9.04
CA THR A 165 -20.31 -1.16 8.89
C THR A 165 -19.05 -0.67 8.16
N LEU A 166 -17.88 -1.22 8.45
CA LEU A 166 -16.64 -0.91 7.74
C LEU A 166 -16.74 -1.25 6.25
N LYS A 167 -17.27 -2.43 5.91
CA LYS A 167 -17.40 -2.94 4.54
C LYS A 167 -18.43 -2.19 3.67
N GLU A 168 -19.30 -1.39 4.25
CA GLU A 168 -20.20 -0.53 3.47
C GLU A 168 -19.43 0.41 2.54
N THR A 169 -18.29 0.92 3.01
CA THR A 169 -17.49 1.90 2.27
C THR A 169 -16.02 1.52 2.08
N SER A 170 -15.48 0.57 2.84
CA SER A 170 -14.11 0.09 2.70
C SER A 170 -14.09 -1.31 2.08
N ALA A 171 -13.36 -1.49 1.00
CA ALA A 171 -13.13 -2.81 0.39
C ALA A 171 -12.03 -3.61 1.10
N LEU A 172 -11.18 -2.94 1.91
CA LEU A 172 -9.97 -3.52 2.51
C LEU A 172 -9.83 -3.10 3.99
N PRO A 173 -10.81 -3.32 4.87
CA PRO A 173 -10.76 -2.82 6.24
C PRO A 173 -9.61 -3.43 7.06
N ALA A 174 -9.30 -4.71 6.90
CA ALA A 174 -8.19 -5.36 7.61
C ALA A 174 -6.81 -4.79 7.21
N VAL A 175 -6.67 -4.35 5.96
CA VAL A 175 -5.48 -3.65 5.47
C VAL A 175 -5.42 -2.23 6.03
N CYS A 176 -6.52 -1.48 5.95
CA CYS A 176 -6.59 -0.08 6.41
C CYS A 176 -6.28 0.06 7.90
N GLY A 177 -6.82 -0.81 8.75
CA GLY A 177 -6.54 -0.83 10.17
C GLY A 177 -5.07 -1.03 10.52
N ARG A 178 -4.27 -1.62 9.60
CA ARG A 178 -2.83 -1.87 9.77
C ARG A 178 -1.93 -0.76 9.20
N VAL A 179 -2.27 -0.23 8.01
CA VAL A 179 -1.31 0.57 7.24
C VAL A 179 -1.70 2.03 7.02
N CYS A 180 -2.94 2.42 7.32
CA CYS A 180 -3.34 3.84 7.24
C CYS A 180 -2.53 4.71 8.21
N PRO A 181 -2.08 5.90 7.79
CA PRO A 181 -1.50 6.88 8.70
C PRO A 181 -2.62 7.63 9.46
N GLN A 182 -3.30 6.93 10.36
CA GLN A 182 -4.48 7.43 11.07
C GLN A 182 -4.19 8.74 11.81
N GLU A 183 -2.96 8.89 12.34
CA GLU A 183 -2.47 10.08 13.02
C GLU A 183 -2.45 11.33 12.11
N LYS A 184 -2.46 11.15 10.80
CA LYS A 184 -2.53 12.24 9.80
C LYS A 184 -3.91 12.35 9.13
N GLN A 185 -4.82 11.44 9.40
CA GLN A 185 -6.14 11.30 8.75
C GLN A 185 -7.28 11.34 9.78
N CYS A 186 -8.01 10.24 9.98
CA CYS A 186 -9.19 10.20 10.85
C CYS A 186 -8.89 10.58 12.31
N GLU A 187 -7.81 10.09 12.89
CA GLU A 187 -7.44 10.40 14.28
C GLU A 187 -7.01 11.86 14.45
N SER A 188 -6.37 12.47 13.42
CA SER A 188 -6.01 13.91 13.45
C SER A 188 -7.21 14.85 13.52
N LYS A 189 -8.41 14.35 13.22
CA LYS A 189 -9.67 15.12 13.27
C LYS A 189 -10.55 14.76 14.48
N CYS A 190 -10.06 13.89 15.36
CA CYS A 190 -10.80 13.49 16.54
C CYS A 190 -10.99 14.68 17.52
N ILE A 191 -12.21 14.82 18.05
CA ILE A 191 -12.56 15.90 18.98
C ILE A 191 -11.71 15.90 20.26
N HIS A 192 -11.20 14.74 20.70
CA HIS A 192 -10.32 14.60 21.85
C HIS A 192 -9.08 15.51 21.76
N LEU A 193 -8.53 15.72 20.57
CA LEU A 193 -7.39 16.62 20.37
C LEU A 193 -7.70 18.08 20.76
N LYS A 194 -8.97 18.52 20.55
CA LYS A 194 -9.41 19.87 20.97
C LYS A 194 -9.53 20.00 22.51
N MET A 195 -9.56 18.87 23.20
CA MET A 195 -9.60 18.80 24.67
C MET A 195 -8.21 18.49 25.25
N ASN A 196 -7.17 18.54 24.44
CA ASN A 196 -5.79 18.20 24.79
C ASN A 196 -5.63 16.75 25.28
N GLU A 197 -6.43 15.85 24.75
CA GLU A 197 -6.43 14.42 25.04
C GLU A 197 -5.97 13.61 23.81
N LYS A 198 -5.41 12.41 24.03
CA LYS A 198 -5.11 11.50 22.92
C LYS A 198 -6.37 11.12 22.14
N PRO A 199 -6.35 11.09 20.79
CA PRO A 199 -7.51 10.72 19.98
C PRO A 199 -7.95 9.29 20.28
N VAL A 200 -9.18 8.93 19.91
CA VAL A 200 -9.62 7.53 19.90
C VAL A 200 -8.76 6.74 18.92
N ALA A 201 -8.35 5.53 19.29
CA ALA A 201 -7.53 4.64 18.47
C ALA A 201 -8.36 3.99 17.35
N ILE A 202 -8.77 4.81 16.39
CA ILE A 202 -9.72 4.43 15.33
C ILE A 202 -9.18 3.27 14.49
N GLY A 203 -7.91 3.35 14.08
CA GLY A 203 -7.29 2.29 13.29
C GLY A 203 -7.13 0.97 14.04
N TYR A 204 -6.88 1.02 15.36
CA TYR A 204 -6.81 -0.19 16.19
C TYR A 204 -8.17 -0.88 16.29
N LEU A 205 -9.25 -0.10 16.42
CA LEU A 205 -10.62 -0.61 16.45
C LEU A 205 -11.08 -1.12 15.07
N GLU A 206 -10.70 -0.46 13.99
CA GLU A 206 -10.93 -0.91 12.61
C GLU A 206 -10.28 -2.27 12.38
N ARG A 207 -8.99 -2.41 12.74
CA ARG A 207 -8.28 -3.67 12.69
C ARG A 207 -8.95 -4.75 13.53
N PHE A 208 -9.31 -4.44 14.77
CA PHE A 208 -9.96 -5.38 15.68
C PHE A 208 -11.24 -5.95 15.07
N ALA A 209 -12.13 -5.10 14.55
CA ALA A 209 -13.39 -5.54 13.96
C ALA A 209 -13.18 -6.44 12.73
N ALA A 210 -12.24 -6.06 11.85
CA ALA A 210 -11.92 -6.84 10.66
C ALA A 210 -11.26 -8.20 11.01
N ASP A 211 -10.34 -8.21 11.99
CA ASP A 211 -9.69 -9.44 12.46
C ASP A 211 -10.69 -10.37 13.17
N TYR A 212 -11.59 -9.82 13.99
CA TYR A 212 -12.64 -10.61 14.66
C TYR A 212 -13.54 -11.30 13.64
N GLU A 213 -14.00 -10.61 12.61
CA GLU A 213 -14.81 -11.19 11.54
C GLU A 213 -14.07 -12.35 10.84
N ARG A 214 -12.82 -12.13 10.45
CA ARG A 214 -11.98 -13.14 9.80
C ARG A 214 -11.77 -14.37 10.70
N GLU A 215 -11.45 -14.17 11.98
CA GLU A 215 -11.16 -15.25 12.93
C GLU A 215 -12.39 -16.03 13.34
N SER A 216 -13.56 -15.38 13.36
CA SER A 216 -14.84 -16.06 13.61
C SER A 216 -15.29 -16.94 12.44
N GLY A 217 -14.73 -16.75 11.24
CA GLY A 217 -15.16 -17.42 10.02
C GLY A 217 -16.53 -16.96 9.50
N GLN A 218 -17.14 -15.95 10.13
CA GLN A 218 -18.46 -15.40 9.74
C GLN A 218 -18.29 -14.17 8.86
N ILE A 219 -17.63 -14.35 7.70
CA ILE A 219 -17.33 -13.25 6.78
C ILE A 219 -18.61 -12.78 6.12
N SER A 220 -18.95 -11.51 6.31
CA SER A 220 -20.07 -10.85 5.64
C SER A 220 -19.68 -10.44 4.22
N VAL A 221 -20.52 -10.79 3.24
CA VAL A 221 -20.41 -10.27 1.87
C VAL A 221 -21.39 -9.09 1.75
N PRO A 222 -20.94 -7.92 1.26
CA PRO A 222 -21.82 -6.79 1.02
C PRO A 222 -22.94 -7.14 0.04
N GLU A 223 -24.10 -6.48 0.19
CA GLU A 223 -25.22 -6.63 -0.72
C GLU A 223 -24.80 -6.23 -2.16
N ILE A 224 -25.12 -7.09 -3.12
CA ILE A 224 -24.82 -6.92 -4.54
C ILE A 224 -26.13 -6.71 -5.28
N LYS A 225 -26.22 -5.63 -6.05
CA LYS A 225 -27.37 -5.39 -6.91
C LYS A 225 -27.48 -6.43 -8.02
N GLU A 226 -28.67 -6.58 -8.59
CA GLU A 226 -28.89 -7.46 -9.73
C GLU A 226 -27.89 -7.15 -10.87
N LYS A 227 -27.35 -8.21 -11.47
CA LYS A 227 -26.37 -8.12 -12.56
C LYS A 227 -26.96 -7.40 -13.77
N ASN A 228 -26.28 -6.37 -14.26
CA ASN A 228 -26.69 -5.58 -15.41
C ASN A 228 -26.04 -6.03 -16.74
N GLY A 229 -25.12 -7.01 -16.70
CA GLY A 229 -24.43 -7.54 -17.86
C GLY A 229 -23.38 -6.62 -18.50
N ILE A 230 -23.10 -5.45 -17.90
CA ILE A 230 -22.10 -4.51 -18.41
C ILE A 230 -20.73 -4.89 -17.86
N LYS A 231 -19.77 -5.11 -18.76
CA LYS A 231 -18.38 -5.46 -18.43
C LYS A 231 -17.53 -4.23 -18.13
N ILE A 232 -16.77 -4.29 -17.04
CA ILE A 232 -15.83 -3.23 -16.63
C ILE A 232 -14.45 -3.83 -16.48
N ALA A 233 -13.44 -3.19 -17.09
CA ALA A 233 -12.04 -3.56 -16.95
C ALA A 233 -11.33 -2.69 -15.90
N VAL A 234 -10.54 -3.33 -15.05
CA VAL A 234 -9.66 -2.66 -14.09
C VAL A 234 -8.20 -3.05 -14.38
N ILE A 235 -7.35 -2.07 -14.59
CA ILE A 235 -5.94 -2.28 -14.95
C ILE A 235 -5.08 -2.04 -13.71
N GLY A 236 -4.66 -3.12 -13.06
CA GLY A 236 -3.90 -3.13 -11.82
C GLY A 236 -4.74 -3.49 -10.59
N SER A 237 -4.22 -4.40 -9.77
CA SER A 237 -4.85 -4.94 -8.57
C SER A 237 -4.37 -4.29 -7.27
N GLY A 238 -3.76 -3.11 -7.34
CA GLY A 238 -3.42 -2.33 -6.15
C GLY A 238 -4.66 -1.77 -5.43
N PRO A 239 -4.48 -1.06 -4.31
CA PRO A 239 -5.60 -0.58 -3.47
C PRO A 239 -6.68 0.20 -4.23
N ALA A 240 -6.31 1.04 -5.20
CA ALA A 240 -7.27 1.78 -6.02
C ALA A 240 -8.13 0.85 -6.87
N GLY A 241 -7.48 -0.13 -7.55
CA GLY A 241 -8.16 -1.11 -8.40
C GLY A 241 -9.10 -2.01 -7.60
N LEU A 242 -8.65 -2.54 -6.45
CA LEU A 242 -9.48 -3.38 -5.58
C LEU A 242 -10.68 -2.62 -5.02
N SER A 243 -10.48 -1.36 -4.58
CA SER A 243 -11.57 -0.52 -4.07
C SER A 243 -12.61 -0.19 -5.15
N PHE A 244 -12.15 0.20 -6.34
CA PHE A 244 -13.02 0.43 -7.49
C PHE A 244 -13.80 -0.84 -7.88
N ALA A 245 -13.11 -1.98 -7.97
CA ALA A 245 -13.71 -3.26 -8.34
C ALA A 245 -14.81 -3.68 -7.35
N GLY A 246 -14.56 -3.51 -6.05
CA GLY A 246 -15.54 -3.81 -5.01
C GLY A 246 -16.80 -2.95 -5.12
N ASP A 247 -16.68 -1.65 -5.32
CA ASP A 247 -17.85 -0.77 -5.46
C ASP A 247 -18.60 -1.03 -6.78
N MET A 248 -17.90 -1.27 -7.90
CA MET A 248 -18.57 -1.61 -9.17
C MET A 248 -19.29 -2.96 -9.08
N ALA A 249 -18.73 -3.95 -8.38
CA ALA A 249 -19.40 -5.24 -8.13
C ALA A 249 -20.68 -5.04 -7.31
N LYS A 250 -20.67 -4.21 -6.25
CA LYS A 250 -21.87 -3.83 -5.48
C LYS A 250 -22.96 -3.20 -6.38
N TYR A 251 -22.57 -2.43 -7.39
CA TYR A 251 -23.50 -1.85 -8.36
C TYR A 251 -24.06 -2.84 -9.38
N GLY A 252 -23.58 -4.08 -9.41
CA GLY A 252 -24.08 -5.15 -10.28
C GLY A 252 -23.34 -5.27 -11.62
N TYR A 253 -22.17 -4.63 -11.78
CA TYR A 253 -21.34 -4.75 -12.99
C TYR A 253 -20.53 -6.06 -13.00
N ASP A 254 -20.19 -6.53 -14.22
CA ASP A 254 -19.27 -7.65 -14.41
C ASP A 254 -17.83 -7.14 -14.48
N VAL A 255 -17.12 -7.20 -13.36
CA VAL A 255 -15.79 -6.61 -13.19
C VAL A 255 -14.70 -7.64 -13.43
N THR A 256 -13.71 -7.28 -14.26
CA THR A 256 -12.48 -8.05 -14.45
C THR A 256 -11.27 -7.17 -14.14
N VAL A 257 -10.42 -7.63 -13.23
CA VAL A 257 -9.16 -6.99 -12.84
C VAL A 257 -8.01 -7.69 -13.55
N PHE A 258 -7.24 -6.93 -14.31
CA PHE A 258 -6.04 -7.39 -15.01
C PHE A 258 -4.80 -6.97 -14.22
N GLU A 259 -4.02 -7.93 -13.79
CA GLU A 259 -2.80 -7.71 -13.02
C GLU A 259 -1.57 -8.15 -13.81
N ALA A 260 -0.57 -7.29 -13.83
CA ALA A 260 0.69 -7.54 -14.53
C ALA A 260 1.59 -8.54 -13.80
N LEU A 261 1.47 -8.64 -12.47
CA LEU A 261 2.23 -9.55 -11.62
C LEU A 261 1.51 -10.91 -11.47
N HIS A 262 2.24 -11.90 -10.96
CA HIS A 262 1.72 -13.24 -10.66
C HIS A 262 0.89 -13.30 -9.37
N GLU A 263 0.86 -12.21 -8.58
CA GLU A 263 0.06 -12.07 -7.36
C GLU A 263 -0.84 -10.83 -7.43
N ILE A 264 -2.05 -10.97 -6.87
CA ILE A 264 -3.02 -9.88 -6.75
C ILE A 264 -2.72 -9.08 -5.50
N GLY A 265 -2.86 -7.74 -5.55
CA GLY A 265 -2.68 -6.86 -4.40
C GLY A 265 -1.72 -5.69 -4.65
N GLY A 266 -0.91 -5.75 -5.72
CA GLY A 266 0.05 -4.69 -6.03
C GLY A 266 1.00 -4.41 -4.87
N VAL A 267 1.13 -3.13 -4.47
CA VAL A 267 2.03 -2.70 -3.38
C VAL A 267 1.74 -3.37 -2.03
N LEU A 268 0.52 -3.84 -1.80
CA LEU A 268 0.17 -4.57 -0.58
C LEU A 268 0.95 -5.88 -0.44
N LYS A 269 1.30 -6.51 -1.57
CA LYS A 269 2.04 -7.76 -1.63
C LYS A 269 3.54 -7.58 -1.90
N TYR A 270 3.91 -6.72 -2.86
CA TYR A 270 5.32 -6.57 -3.23
C TYR A 270 6.07 -5.54 -2.36
N GLY A 271 5.36 -4.54 -1.81
CA GLY A 271 5.99 -3.38 -1.18
C GLY A 271 5.94 -3.40 0.34
N ILE A 272 4.84 -3.87 0.95
CA ILE A 272 4.66 -3.86 2.41
C ILE A 272 5.09 -5.22 2.99
N PRO A 273 6.06 -5.23 3.94
CA PRO A 273 6.56 -6.48 4.49
C PRO A 273 5.53 -7.23 5.36
N GLU A 274 5.67 -8.56 5.42
CA GLU A 274 4.86 -9.48 6.23
C GLU A 274 4.76 -9.06 7.71
N PHE A 275 5.81 -8.51 8.28
CA PHE A 275 5.81 -8.06 9.67
C PHE A 275 4.95 -6.81 9.93
N ARG A 276 4.46 -6.13 8.86
CA ARG A 276 3.49 -5.02 8.91
C ARG A 276 2.12 -5.41 8.39
N LEU A 277 2.09 -6.12 7.29
CA LEU A 277 0.87 -6.56 6.61
C LEU A 277 1.06 -7.99 6.10
N PRO A 278 0.64 -9.00 6.87
CA PRO A 278 0.74 -10.38 6.43
C PRO A 278 -0.03 -10.63 5.13
N ASN A 279 0.60 -11.32 4.17
CA ASN A 279 -0.01 -11.63 2.87
C ASN A 279 -1.35 -12.34 3.01
N LYS A 280 -1.50 -13.23 3.98
CA LYS A 280 -2.76 -13.92 4.29
C LYS A 280 -3.94 -12.97 4.59
N ILE A 281 -3.67 -11.77 5.12
CA ILE A 281 -4.70 -10.76 5.37
C ILE A 281 -5.17 -10.17 4.03
N VAL A 282 -4.23 -9.87 3.15
CA VAL A 282 -4.53 -9.36 1.81
C VAL A 282 -5.28 -10.40 0.98
N ASP A 283 -4.90 -11.68 1.10
CA ASP A 283 -5.57 -12.79 0.39
C ASP A 283 -7.05 -12.91 0.76
N VAL A 284 -7.38 -12.82 2.05
CA VAL A 284 -8.78 -12.86 2.51
C VAL A 284 -9.60 -11.69 1.93
N GLU A 285 -9.04 -10.49 1.86
CA GLU A 285 -9.74 -9.33 1.27
C GLU A 285 -9.96 -9.52 -0.24
N ILE A 286 -8.99 -10.10 -0.95
CA ILE A 286 -9.12 -10.42 -2.38
C ILE A 286 -10.18 -11.52 -2.58
N GLU A 287 -10.17 -12.54 -1.73
CA GLU A 287 -11.16 -13.62 -1.78
C GLU A 287 -12.59 -13.10 -1.55
N ASN A 288 -12.77 -12.16 -0.62
CA ASN A 288 -14.06 -11.49 -0.42
C ASN A 288 -14.53 -10.78 -1.70
N LEU A 289 -13.64 -10.10 -2.42
CA LEU A 289 -13.97 -9.48 -3.71
C LEU A 289 -14.30 -10.54 -4.79
N ALA A 290 -13.59 -11.67 -4.81
CA ALA A 290 -13.88 -12.77 -5.71
C ALA A 290 -15.28 -13.37 -5.44
N GLN A 291 -15.67 -13.54 -4.16
CA GLN A 291 -17.01 -13.97 -3.76
C GLN A 291 -18.11 -12.97 -4.21
N MET A 292 -17.78 -11.69 -4.35
CA MET A 292 -18.67 -10.68 -4.94
C MET A 292 -18.78 -10.79 -6.46
N GLY A 293 -18.04 -11.71 -7.09
CA GLY A 293 -18.05 -11.96 -8.53
C GLY A 293 -17.00 -11.14 -9.31
N VAL A 294 -16.03 -10.52 -8.65
CA VAL A 294 -14.88 -9.90 -9.31
C VAL A 294 -13.97 -10.99 -9.87
N LYS A 295 -13.62 -10.89 -11.15
CA LYS A 295 -12.67 -11.79 -11.80
C LYS A 295 -11.28 -11.21 -11.78
N PHE A 296 -10.28 -12.05 -11.56
CA PHE A 296 -8.87 -11.66 -11.56
C PHE A 296 -8.10 -12.42 -12.63
N ILE A 297 -7.37 -11.68 -13.48
CA ILE A 297 -6.49 -12.23 -14.52
C ILE A 297 -5.07 -11.76 -14.20
N LYS A 298 -4.23 -12.71 -13.79
CA LYS A 298 -2.81 -12.47 -13.47
C LYS A 298 -1.94 -12.57 -14.72
N ASP A 299 -0.68 -12.12 -14.62
CA ASP A 299 0.32 -12.18 -15.69
C ASP A 299 -0.12 -11.51 -17.01
N CYS A 300 -1.00 -10.52 -16.91
CA CYS A 300 -1.55 -9.78 -18.04
C CYS A 300 -1.13 -8.32 -18.02
N ILE A 301 -0.25 -7.92 -18.93
CA ILE A 301 0.27 -6.56 -19.04
C ILE A 301 -0.55 -5.80 -20.07
N ILE A 302 -1.48 -4.96 -19.62
CA ILE A 302 -2.22 -4.09 -20.53
C ILE A 302 -1.26 -3.06 -21.18
N GLY A 303 -1.38 -2.91 -22.50
CA GLY A 303 -0.43 -2.17 -23.33
C GLY A 303 0.71 -3.02 -23.91
N LYS A 304 0.78 -4.33 -23.55
CA LYS A 304 1.74 -5.30 -24.10
C LYS A 304 1.07 -6.64 -24.44
N THR A 305 0.44 -7.30 -23.47
CA THR A 305 -0.28 -8.58 -23.67
C THR A 305 -1.63 -8.36 -24.36
N LEU A 306 -2.37 -7.38 -23.87
CA LEU A 306 -3.63 -6.91 -24.44
C LEU A 306 -3.57 -5.38 -24.55
N SER A 307 -4.15 -4.83 -25.62
CA SER A 307 -4.32 -3.39 -25.75
C SER A 307 -5.65 -2.93 -25.14
N VAL A 308 -5.79 -1.63 -24.91
CA VAL A 308 -7.07 -1.04 -24.47
C VAL A 308 -8.14 -1.19 -25.54
N GLU A 309 -7.78 -1.05 -26.81
CA GLU A 309 -8.71 -1.26 -27.94
C GLU A 309 -9.24 -2.70 -27.98
N GLN A 310 -8.39 -3.70 -27.69
CA GLN A 310 -8.84 -5.11 -27.59
C GLN A 310 -9.82 -5.32 -26.44
N LEU A 311 -9.63 -4.64 -25.29
CA LEU A 311 -10.62 -4.70 -24.21
C LEU A 311 -11.98 -4.11 -24.65
N GLU A 312 -11.97 -3.01 -25.40
CA GLU A 312 -13.21 -2.42 -25.97
C GLU A 312 -13.88 -3.37 -26.97
N GLU A 313 -13.11 -4.04 -27.83
CA GLU A 313 -13.59 -5.08 -28.78
C GLU A 313 -14.19 -6.29 -28.04
N GLU A 314 -13.64 -6.68 -26.88
CA GLU A 314 -14.19 -7.72 -26.01
C GLU A 314 -15.48 -7.28 -25.27
N GLY A 315 -15.89 -6.03 -25.43
CA GLY A 315 -17.15 -5.49 -24.96
C GLY A 315 -17.09 -4.81 -23.58
N PHE A 316 -15.89 -4.51 -23.05
CA PHE A 316 -15.75 -3.68 -21.87
C PHE A 316 -16.22 -2.24 -22.17
N LYS A 317 -17.14 -1.72 -21.34
CA LYS A 317 -17.77 -0.40 -21.52
C LYS A 317 -17.13 0.71 -20.69
N GLY A 318 -16.37 0.36 -19.69
CA GLY A 318 -15.62 1.28 -18.85
C GLY A 318 -14.29 0.66 -18.45
N ILE A 319 -13.27 1.49 -18.34
CA ILE A 319 -11.90 1.07 -18.00
C ILE A 319 -11.41 1.95 -16.85
N PHE A 320 -10.92 1.32 -15.80
CA PHE A 320 -10.26 2.01 -14.69
C PHE A 320 -8.78 1.68 -14.65
N VAL A 321 -7.92 2.71 -14.80
CA VAL A 321 -6.47 2.56 -14.78
C VAL A 321 -5.95 2.81 -13.36
N ALA A 322 -5.43 1.76 -12.73
CA ALA A 322 -4.86 1.74 -11.38
C ALA A 322 -3.47 1.09 -11.36
N SER A 323 -2.68 1.29 -12.41
CA SER A 323 -1.36 0.66 -12.61
C SER A 323 -0.27 1.16 -11.65
N GLY A 324 -0.59 2.09 -10.77
CA GLY A 324 0.29 2.57 -9.70
C GLY A 324 1.51 3.35 -10.16
N ALA A 325 2.49 3.47 -9.27
CA ALA A 325 3.79 4.07 -9.51
C ALA A 325 4.88 3.12 -9.00
N GLY A 326 5.40 2.29 -9.88
CA GLY A 326 6.37 1.24 -9.55
C GLY A 326 7.77 1.50 -10.11
N LEU A 327 7.98 2.57 -10.89
CA LEU A 327 9.29 2.92 -11.45
C LEU A 327 10.09 3.69 -10.40
N PRO A 328 11.20 3.14 -9.86
CA PRO A 328 11.97 3.80 -8.82
C PRO A 328 12.72 5.01 -9.36
N ASN A 329 12.80 6.05 -8.55
CA ASN A 329 13.69 7.17 -8.81
C ASN A 329 15.08 6.90 -8.21
N PHE A 330 16.12 7.41 -8.88
CA PHE A 330 17.49 7.40 -8.44
C PHE A 330 17.99 8.84 -8.23
N MET A 331 19.09 8.98 -7.49
CA MET A 331 19.65 10.30 -7.17
C MET A 331 20.49 10.87 -8.32
N ASN A 332 20.93 10.00 -9.27
CA ASN A 332 21.82 10.32 -10.38
C ASN A 332 23.15 10.92 -9.91
N ILE A 333 23.76 10.30 -8.91
CA ILE A 333 25.06 10.67 -8.35
C ILE A 333 26.14 9.66 -8.77
N PRO A 334 27.44 10.06 -8.77
CA PRO A 334 28.52 9.16 -9.08
C PRO A 334 28.51 7.87 -8.26
N GLY A 335 28.81 6.75 -8.90
CA GLY A 335 28.87 5.44 -8.27
C GLY A 335 27.53 4.76 -8.00
N GLU A 336 26.38 5.37 -8.30
CA GLU A 336 25.04 4.81 -8.01
C GLU A 336 24.72 3.51 -8.77
N ASN A 337 25.48 3.20 -9.83
CA ASN A 337 25.34 1.94 -10.57
C ASN A 337 26.22 0.80 -10.04
N SER A 338 26.90 0.97 -8.93
CA SER A 338 27.72 -0.07 -8.31
C SER A 338 26.89 -1.29 -7.89
N ILE A 339 27.53 -2.44 -7.81
CA ILE A 339 26.92 -3.68 -7.28
C ILE A 339 26.53 -3.43 -5.81
N ASN A 340 25.44 -4.03 -5.36
CA ASN A 340 24.83 -3.83 -4.03
C ASN A 340 24.27 -2.42 -3.81
N ILE A 341 23.88 -1.73 -4.89
CA ILE A 341 22.98 -0.58 -4.79
C ILE A 341 21.65 -0.97 -5.46
N LEU A 342 20.56 -0.94 -4.71
CA LEU A 342 19.22 -1.30 -5.18
C LEU A 342 18.24 -0.18 -4.87
N SER A 343 17.15 -0.12 -5.63
CA SER A 343 15.99 0.63 -5.19
C SER A 343 15.20 -0.13 -4.13
N SER A 344 14.46 0.56 -3.28
CA SER A 344 13.54 -0.08 -2.32
C SER A 344 12.53 -0.99 -3.01
N ASN A 345 12.00 -0.59 -4.16
CA ASN A 345 11.06 -1.43 -4.91
C ASN A 345 11.71 -2.75 -5.33
N GLU A 346 12.94 -2.71 -5.84
CA GLU A 346 13.67 -3.90 -6.23
C GLU A 346 13.95 -4.80 -5.02
N TYR A 347 14.42 -4.22 -3.92
CA TYR A 347 14.76 -4.94 -2.70
C TYR A 347 13.53 -5.58 -2.06
N LEU A 348 12.48 -4.80 -1.83
CA LEU A 348 11.25 -5.28 -1.19
C LEU A 348 10.49 -6.27 -2.06
N THR A 349 10.42 -6.06 -3.39
CA THR A 349 9.79 -7.03 -4.29
C THR A 349 10.47 -8.40 -4.21
N ARG A 350 11.81 -8.44 -4.16
CA ARG A 350 12.56 -9.71 -4.02
C ARG A 350 12.23 -10.39 -2.69
N VAL A 351 12.19 -9.64 -1.59
CA VAL A 351 11.97 -10.21 -0.25
C VAL A 351 10.50 -10.59 -0.04
N ASN A 352 9.56 -9.71 -0.39
CA ASN A 352 8.14 -9.91 -0.07
C ASN A 352 7.41 -10.76 -1.11
N LEU A 353 7.54 -10.44 -2.41
CA LEU A 353 6.81 -11.12 -3.48
C LEU A 353 7.48 -12.40 -3.95
N MET A 354 8.83 -12.39 -3.97
CA MET A 354 9.64 -13.52 -4.47
C MET A 354 10.18 -14.39 -3.34
N ASP A 355 9.85 -14.07 -2.09
CA ASP A 355 10.32 -14.74 -0.85
C ASP A 355 11.83 -15.02 -0.84
N ALA A 356 12.63 -14.07 -1.38
CA ALA A 356 14.05 -14.23 -1.65
C ALA A 356 14.92 -14.54 -0.42
N ALA A 357 14.37 -14.32 0.77
CA ALA A 357 15.02 -14.60 2.04
C ALA A 357 14.67 -15.99 2.62
N SER A 358 13.88 -16.78 1.92
CA SER A 358 13.60 -18.19 2.27
C SER A 358 14.74 -19.09 1.81
N GLU A 359 15.02 -20.15 2.55
CA GLU A 359 16.05 -21.13 2.20
C GLU A 359 15.75 -21.86 0.89
N ASP A 360 14.47 -22.00 0.53
CA ASP A 360 14.01 -22.66 -0.68
C ASP A 360 13.86 -21.71 -1.88
N SER A 361 14.23 -20.43 -1.74
CA SER A 361 14.07 -19.44 -2.82
C SER A 361 15.28 -19.37 -3.74
N ASP A 362 15.05 -19.49 -5.05
CA ASP A 362 16.07 -19.29 -6.07
C ASP A 362 16.30 -17.79 -6.39
N THR A 363 15.54 -16.88 -5.79
CA THR A 363 15.68 -15.44 -6.04
C THR A 363 16.82 -14.86 -5.23
N PRO A 364 17.89 -14.32 -5.84
CA PRO A 364 18.97 -13.73 -5.09
C PRO A 364 18.56 -12.39 -4.46
N VAL A 365 18.92 -12.22 -3.20
CA VAL A 365 18.87 -10.92 -2.51
C VAL A 365 20.23 -10.64 -1.86
N PRO A 366 20.80 -9.43 -2.00
CA PRO A 366 22.04 -9.12 -1.32
C PRO A 366 21.79 -8.98 0.18
N PHE A 367 22.66 -9.60 0.95
CA PHE A 367 22.75 -9.44 2.40
C PHE A 367 23.89 -8.46 2.69
N GLY A 368 23.60 -7.40 3.45
CA GLY A 368 24.58 -6.43 3.89
C GLY A 368 24.78 -6.51 5.41
N LYS A 369 26.02 -6.36 5.87
CA LYS A 369 26.33 -6.18 7.29
C LYS A 369 26.13 -4.74 7.72
N CYS A 370 26.51 -3.79 6.85
CA CYS A 370 26.36 -2.37 7.04
C CYS A 370 25.49 -1.77 5.94
N VAL A 371 24.20 -1.58 6.23
CA VAL A 371 23.18 -1.22 5.25
C VAL A 371 22.77 0.22 5.40
N ALA A 372 22.87 1.01 4.31
CA ALA A 372 22.37 2.38 4.24
C ALA A 372 21.07 2.44 3.42
N VAL A 373 20.00 2.94 4.01
CA VAL A 373 18.72 3.21 3.32
C VAL A 373 18.55 4.71 3.17
N ILE A 374 18.44 5.18 1.92
CA ILE A 374 18.35 6.60 1.59
C ILE A 374 16.89 7.01 1.43
N GLY A 375 16.38 7.76 2.38
CA GLY A 375 14.99 8.25 2.38
C GLY A 375 14.35 8.29 3.76
N GLY A 376 13.19 8.92 3.89
CA GLY A 376 12.47 9.07 5.17
C GLY A 376 10.98 8.73 5.09
N GLY A 377 10.54 8.01 4.05
CA GLY A 377 9.15 7.56 3.88
C GLY A 377 8.91 6.16 4.43
N ASN A 378 7.65 5.70 4.39
CA ASN A 378 7.29 4.35 4.83
C ASN A 378 8.10 3.26 4.13
N THR A 379 8.34 3.40 2.83
CA THR A 379 9.14 2.43 2.05
C THR A 379 10.59 2.35 2.54
N ALA A 380 11.16 3.48 3.02
CA ALA A 380 12.48 3.48 3.63
C ALA A 380 12.47 2.74 4.98
N MET A 381 11.43 2.98 5.81
CA MET A 381 11.26 2.25 7.07
C MET A 381 11.11 0.74 6.83
N ASP A 382 10.29 0.36 5.84
CA ASP A 382 10.11 -1.03 5.44
C ASP A 382 11.44 -1.67 5.00
N SER A 383 12.23 -0.97 4.18
CA SER A 383 13.50 -1.46 3.67
C SER A 383 14.54 -1.63 4.78
N VAL A 384 14.71 -0.66 5.67
CA VAL A 384 15.71 -0.72 6.74
C VAL A 384 15.37 -1.77 7.79
N ARG A 385 14.08 -1.88 8.14
CA ARG A 385 13.58 -2.90 9.08
C ARG A 385 13.69 -4.31 8.48
N THR A 386 13.49 -4.44 7.16
CA THR A 386 13.76 -5.69 6.43
C THR A 386 15.24 -6.05 6.46
N ALA A 387 16.13 -5.09 6.23
CA ALA A 387 17.57 -5.33 6.29
C ALA A 387 18.02 -5.81 7.68
N ARG A 388 17.48 -5.23 8.78
CA ARG A 388 17.72 -5.73 10.15
C ARG A 388 17.34 -7.19 10.29
N ARG A 389 16.14 -7.57 9.82
CA ARG A 389 15.63 -8.95 9.87
C ARG A 389 16.43 -9.93 9.02
N LEU A 390 17.12 -9.44 8.00
CA LEU A 390 18.01 -10.21 7.15
C LEU A 390 19.44 -10.30 7.71
N GLY A 391 19.70 -9.80 8.92
CA GLY A 391 20.94 -9.98 9.64
C GLY A 391 21.94 -8.81 9.49
N ALA A 392 21.50 -7.62 9.08
CA ALA A 392 22.37 -6.45 9.11
C ALA A 392 22.83 -6.16 10.55
N GLU A 393 24.17 -6.12 10.75
CA GLU A 393 24.78 -5.78 12.02
C GLU A 393 24.55 -4.29 12.33
N ARG A 394 24.62 -3.45 11.29
CA ARG A 394 24.35 -2.02 11.32
C ARG A 394 23.40 -1.66 10.18
N ALA A 395 22.24 -1.08 10.50
CA ALA A 395 21.29 -0.59 9.51
C ALA A 395 20.94 0.86 9.83
N MET A 396 20.98 1.73 8.80
CA MET A 396 20.79 3.15 9.00
C MET A 396 19.86 3.78 7.97
N ILE A 397 19.07 4.76 8.42
CA ILE A 397 18.34 5.70 7.56
C ILE A 397 19.24 6.92 7.33
N ILE A 398 19.46 7.28 6.07
CA ILE A 398 20.09 8.53 5.66
C ILE A 398 19.01 9.45 5.09
N TYR A 399 18.77 10.58 5.74
CA TYR A 399 17.71 11.48 5.36
C TYR A 399 18.15 12.95 5.35
N ARG A 400 17.88 13.64 4.25
CA ARG A 400 18.35 15.01 4.01
C ARG A 400 17.69 16.12 4.84
N ARG A 401 16.58 15.82 5.55
CA ARG A 401 15.89 16.71 6.48
C ARG A 401 16.00 16.16 7.91
N SER A 402 15.36 16.84 8.86
CA SER A 402 15.23 16.32 10.22
C SER A 402 14.14 15.24 10.32
N GLU A 403 14.06 14.61 11.47
CA GLU A 403 13.06 13.58 11.73
C GLU A 403 11.62 14.12 11.67
N GLU A 404 11.43 15.37 12.11
CA GLU A 404 10.11 16.03 12.09
C GLU A 404 9.52 16.15 10.68
N GLU A 405 10.37 16.29 9.65
CA GLU A 405 9.96 16.35 8.26
C GLU A 405 9.80 14.97 7.60
N MET A 406 9.99 13.87 8.33
CA MET A 406 9.81 12.53 7.77
C MET A 406 8.35 12.27 7.40
N PRO A 407 8.07 11.86 6.15
CA PRO A 407 6.71 11.52 5.73
C PRO A 407 6.23 10.16 6.25
N ALA A 408 7.11 9.33 6.80
CA ALA A 408 6.77 8.03 7.38
C ALA A 408 5.74 8.15 8.52
N ARG A 409 5.02 7.07 8.81
CA ARG A 409 4.18 6.96 10.00
C ARG A 409 5.03 7.05 11.25
N ILE A 410 4.53 7.75 12.26
CA ILE A 410 5.22 7.92 13.56
C ILE A 410 5.50 6.56 14.20
N GLU A 411 4.55 5.63 14.12
CA GLU A 411 4.68 4.26 14.63
C GLU A 411 5.83 3.50 13.95
N GLU A 412 5.98 3.61 12.61
CA GLU A 412 7.05 2.93 11.88
C GLU A 412 8.44 3.49 12.20
N VAL A 413 8.55 4.80 12.42
CA VAL A 413 9.79 5.44 12.90
C VAL A 413 10.13 4.95 14.32
N LYS A 414 9.13 4.89 15.21
CA LYS A 414 9.27 4.34 16.57
C LYS A 414 9.79 2.90 16.51
N HIS A 415 9.12 2.03 15.74
CA HIS A 415 9.51 0.63 15.61
C HIS A 415 10.94 0.47 15.05
N ALA A 416 11.31 1.25 14.04
CA ALA A 416 12.66 1.20 13.49
C ALA A 416 13.73 1.53 14.54
N LYS A 417 13.49 2.56 15.38
CA LYS A 417 14.40 2.93 16.48
C LYS A 417 14.51 1.83 17.54
N GLU A 418 13.39 1.28 17.96
CA GLU A 418 13.35 0.19 18.94
C GLU A 418 14.07 -1.07 18.43
N GLU A 419 14.05 -1.31 17.11
CA GLU A 419 14.75 -2.40 16.42
C GLU A 419 16.24 -2.10 16.17
N GLY A 420 16.78 -0.99 16.72
CA GLY A 420 18.19 -0.63 16.67
C GLY A 420 18.64 -0.01 15.32
N VAL A 421 17.73 0.58 14.56
CA VAL A 421 18.07 1.34 13.35
C VAL A 421 18.67 2.70 13.73
N GLU A 422 19.79 3.06 13.11
CA GLU A 422 20.41 4.38 13.25
C GLU A 422 19.74 5.41 12.33
N PHE A 423 19.62 6.65 12.78
CA PHE A 423 19.04 7.75 12.01
C PHE A 423 20.06 8.85 11.77
N LEU A 424 20.63 8.90 10.57
CA LEU A 424 21.50 9.96 10.08
C LEU A 424 20.65 11.01 9.33
N THR A 425 20.01 11.86 10.11
CA THR A 425 19.24 13.00 9.59
C THR A 425 20.16 14.15 9.21
N LEU A 426 19.68 15.07 8.36
CA LEU A 426 20.46 16.20 7.83
C LEU A 426 21.70 15.74 7.04
N HIS A 427 21.58 14.60 6.34
CA HIS A 427 22.63 14.06 5.50
C HIS A 427 22.06 13.68 4.13
N ASN A 428 22.77 14.01 3.06
CA ASN A 428 22.39 13.70 1.69
C ASN A 428 23.56 13.02 0.95
N PRO A 429 23.38 11.82 0.41
CA PRO A 429 24.42 11.19 -0.42
C PRO A 429 24.78 12.05 -1.64
N ILE A 430 26.07 12.14 -1.94
CA ILE A 430 26.58 12.85 -3.13
C ILE A 430 27.45 11.97 -4.02
N GLU A 431 27.93 10.83 -3.49
CA GLU A 431 28.76 9.90 -4.23
C GLU A 431 28.77 8.54 -3.52
N TYR A 432 28.82 7.44 -4.30
CA TYR A 432 29.13 6.10 -3.82
C TYR A 432 30.51 5.68 -4.33
N ILE A 433 31.30 5.09 -3.45
CA ILE A 433 32.63 4.58 -3.77
C ILE A 433 32.57 3.06 -3.81
N ALA A 434 32.99 2.48 -4.93
CA ALA A 434 33.08 1.03 -5.12
C ALA A 434 34.49 0.51 -4.82
N ASP A 435 34.58 -0.79 -4.54
CA ASP A 435 35.82 -1.53 -4.50
C ASP A 435 36.31 -1.93 -5.94
N GLU A 436 37.42 -2.65 -6.01
CA GLU A 436 38.02 -3.14 -7.28
C GLU A 436 37.08 -4.11 -8.03
N GLN A 437 36.14 -4.74 -7.37
CA GLN A 437 35.13 -5.64 -7.95
C GLN A 437 33.84 -4.91 -8.36
N GLY A 438 33.78 -3.60 -8.18
CA GLY A 438 32.61 -2.79 -8.50
C GLY A 438 31.49 -2.85 -7.45
N LYS A 439 31.72 -3.43 -6.25
CA LYS A 439 30.76 -3.44 -5.15
C LYS A 439 30.89 -2.16 -4.34
N VAL A 440 29.75 -1.61 -3.92
CA VAL A 440 29.75 -0.46 -3.02
C VAL A 440 30.47 -0.79 -1.72
N LYS A 441 31.35 0.11 -1.29
CA LYS A 441 32.06 0.02 0.00
C LYS A 441 31.91 1.25 0.87
N GLN A 442 31.62 2.41 0.29
CA GLN A 442 31.45 3.67 1.03
C GLN A 442 30.42 4.55 0.36
N VAL A 443 29.81 5.44 1.17
CA VAL A 443 28.98 6.55 0.71
C VAL A 443 29.53 7.87 1.25
N VAL A 444 29.63 8.87 0.39
CA VAL A 444 30.01 10.23 0.75
C VAL A 444 28.74 11.04 0.97
N LEU A 445 28.62 11.62 2.14
CA LEU A 445 27.47 12.36 2.62
C LEU A 445 27.77 13.85 2.74
N GLN A 446 26.92 14.68 2.17
CA GLN A 446 26.88 16.12 2.38
C GLN A 446 26.02 16.42 3.63
N LYS A 447 26.55 17.16 4.60
CA LYS A 447 25.77 17.62 5.75
C LYS A 447 24.85 18.77 5.34
N MET A 448 23.64 18.74 5.87
CA MET A 448 22.56 19.66 5.53
C MET A 448 22.13 20.50 6.73
N GLU A 449 21.53 21.64 6.47
CA GLU A 449 20.75 22.42 7.44
C GLU A 449 19.33 22.63 6.89
N LEU A 450 18.42 23.10 7.74
CA LEU A 450 17.03 23.35 7.35
C LEU A 450 16.82 24.83 7.06
N GLY A 451 16.43 25.11 5.83
CA GLY A 451 16.01 26.44 5.37
C GLY A 451 14.50 26.65 5.51
N GLU A 452 13.96 27.54 4.67
CA GLU A 452 12.55 27.88 4.64
C GLU A 452 11.66 26.70 4.18
N PRO A 453 10.39 26.65 4.62
CA PRO A 453 9.44 25.64 4.18
C PRO A 453 9.24 25.63 2.66
N ASP A 454 9.18 24.42 2.08
CA ASP A 454 8.81 24.22 0.67
C ASP A 454 7.28 24.27 0.46
N ALA A 455 6.81 24.09 -0.77
CA ALA A 455 5.39 24.07 -1.10
C ALA A 455 4.56 23.00 -0.37
N SER A 456 5.21 21.99 0.23
CA SER A 456 4.57 20.97 1.08
C SER A 456 4.51 21.35 2.55
N GLY A 457 5.05 22.52 2.93
CA GLY A 457 5.14 23.01 4.30
C GLY A 457 6.32 22.40 5.10
N ARG A 458 7.17 21.57 4.48
CA ARG A 458 8.36 21.00 5.11
C ARG A 458 9.58 21.89 4.85
N ARG A 459 10.44 22.08 5.85
CA ARG A 459 11.65 22.88 5.71
C ARG A 459 12.58 22.28 4.65
N SER A 460 13.10 23.15 3.78
CA SER A 460 13.97 22.76 2.66
C SER A 460 15.37 22.37 3.15
N PRO A 461 15.97 21.26 2.65
CA PRO A 461 17.33 20.92 3.00
C PRO A 461 18.33 21.81 2.23
N VAL A 462 19.24 22.46 2.94
CA VAL A 462 20.28 23.33 2.37
C VAL A 462 21.65 22.72 2.68
N PRO A 463 22.54 22.53 1.67
CA PRO A 463 23.86 21.95 1.91
C PRO A 463 24.76 22.93 2.67
N ILE A 464 25.48 22.44 3.68
CA ILE A 464 26.51 23.20 4.40
C ILE A 464 27.81 23.09 3.57
N PRO A 465 28.32 24.18 2.99
CA PRO A 465 29.47 24.14 2.09
C PRO A 465 30.70 23.48 2.74
N GLY A 466 31.30 22.49 2.04
CA GLY A 466 32.51 21.80 2.49
C GLY A 466 32.33 20.83 3.66
N ALA A 467 31.13 20.69 4.22
CA ALA A 467 30.86 19.77 5.31
C ALA A 467 30.42 18.41 4.75
N THR A 468 31.38 17.53 4.50
CA THR A 468 31.16 16.17 4.03
C THR A 468 31.70 15.15 5.02
N GLU A 469 31.14 13.94 5.00
CA GLU A 469 31.67 12.78 5.71
C GLU A 469 31.52 11.52 4.86
N THR A 470 32.37 10.54 5.11
CA THR A 470 32.36 9.26 4.40
C THR A 470 32.06 8.13 5.37
N ILE A 471 31.13 7.25 5.02
CA ILE A 471 30.70 6.13 5.87
C ILE A 471 30.91 4.83 5.09
N ASP A 472 31.46 3.81 5.77
CA ASP A 472 31.59 2.47 5.22
C ASP A 472 30.22 1.80 5.16
N ILE A 473 29.90 1.21 4.01
CA ILE A 473 28.68 0.44 3.75
C ILE A 473 28.99 -0.73 2.82
N ASP A 474 28.17 -1.76 2.83
CA ASP A 474 28.28 -2.88 1.88
C ASP A 474 26.97 -3.13 1.09
N LEU A 475 25.90 -2.40 1.46
CA LEU A 475 24.63 -2.39 0.75
C LEU A 475 23.99 -1.00 0.87
N ALA A 476 23.52 -0.45 -0.24
CA ALA A 476 22.72 0.76 -0.28
C ALA A 476 21.33 0.50 -0.88
N ILE A 477 20.28 1.03 -0.24
CA ILE A 477 18.90 0.91 -0.72
C ILE A 477 18.33 2.31 -0.93
N VAL A 478 18.07 2.66 -2.19
CA VAL A 478 17.59 4.00 -2.59
C VAL A 478 16.08 4.05 -2.51
N SER A 479 15.54 4.91 -1.63
CA SER A 479 14.12 5.09 -1.32
C SER A 479 13.67 6.56 -1.47
N VAL A 480 14.02 7.18 -2.62
CA VAL A 480 13.78 8.61 -2.89
C VAL A 480 12.51 8.88 -3.70
N GLY A 481 11.60 7.94 -3.69
CA GLY A 481 10.31 8.01 -4.34
C GLY A 481 10.21 7.18 -5.61
N VAL A 482 9.02 7.19 -6.19
CA VAL A 482 8.64 6.42 -7.38
C VAL A 482 7.96 7.31 -8.41
N SER A 483 7.98 6.87 -9.66
CA SER A 483 7.28 7.49 -10.78
C SER A 483 6.29 6.51 -11.42
N PRO A 484 5.24 7.00 -12.10
CA PRO A 484 4.31 6.16 -12.84
C PRO A 484 5.03 5.31 -13.89
N ASN A 485 4.60 4.05 -14.04
CA ASN A 485 5.09 3.21 -15.13
C ASN A 485 4.43 3.68 -16.45
N PRO A 486 5.19 4.05 -17.48
CA PRO A 486 4.64 4.61 -18.71
C PRO A 486 3.96 3.60 -19.64
N ILE A 487 4.04 2.29 -19.40
CA ILE A 487 3.53 1.24 -20.30
C ILE A 487 2.05 1.48 -20.63
N VAL A 488 1.20 1.55 -19.62
CA VAL A 488 -0.25 1.74 -19.84
C VAL A 488 -0.55 3.13 -20.39
N PRO A 489 -0.08 4.24 -19.78
CA PRO A 489 -0.37 5.58 -20.29
C PRO A 489 0.08 5.80 -21.74
N SER A 490 1.26 5.31 -22.13
CA SER A 490 1.78 5.50 -23.49
C SER A 490 1.12 4.59 -24.55
N SER A 491 0.43 3.54 -24.12
CA SER A 491 -0.31 2.66 -25.05
C SER A 491 -1.69 3.20 -25.44
N ILE A 492 -2.20 4.21 -24.75
CA ILE A 492 -3.54 4.78 -24.95
C ILE A 492 -3.44 6.07 -25.76
N LYS A 493 -3.92 6.07 -26.99
CA LYS A 493 -3.89 7.24 -27.88
C LYS A 493 -4.82 8.35 -27.37
N GLY A 494 -4.34 9.58 -27.32
CA GLY A 494 -5.13 10.75 -26.90
C GLY A 494 -5.28 10.90 -25.38
N LEU A 495 -4.64 10.05 -24.58
CA LEU A 495 -4.63 10.19 -23.14
C LEU A 495 -3.72 11.37 -22.73
N GLU A 496 -4.27 12.33 -21.99
CA GLU A 496 -3.52 13.46 -21.46
C GLU A 496 -2.75 13.06 -20.20
N LEU A 497 -1.48 13.49 -20.16
CA LEU A 497 -0.57 13.21 -19.04
C LEU A 497 -0.13 14.50 -18.34
N GLY A 498 0.03 14.43 -17.02
CA GLY A 498 0.60 15.48 -16.20
C GLY A 498 2.14 15.55 -16.31
N ARG A 499 2.74 16.58 -15.68
CA ARG A 499 4.18 16.90 -15.76
C ARG A 499 5.12 15.74 -15.40
N LYS A 500 4.68 14.80 -14.56
CA LYS A 500 5.49 13.65 -14.08
C LYS A 500 5.09 12.34 -14.72
N GLY A 501 4.38 12.36 -15.85
CA GLY A 501 3.87 11.15 -16.50
C GLY A 501 2.66 10.53 -15.80
N THR A 502 2.03 11.21 -14.85
CA THR A 502 0.76 10.80 -14.23
C THR A 502 -0.38 11.00 -15.21
N ILE A 503 -1.44 10.21 -15.11
CA ILE A 503 -2.66 10.42 -15.91
C ILE A 503 -3.38 11.67 -15.40
N ALA A 504 -3.70 12.62 -16.30
CA ALA A 504 -4.51 13.78 -15.98
C ALA A 504 -5.98 13.36 -15.84
N VAL A 505 -6.62 13.74 -14.75
CA VAL A 505 -8.05 13.45 -14.49
C VAL A 505 -8.76 14.67 -13.97
N ASN A 506 -10.08 14.72 -14.20
CA ASN A 506 -10.96 15.73 -13.59
C ASN A 506 -11.31 15.38 -12.14
N ASP A 507 -12.17 16.19 -11.51
CA ASP A 507 -12.61 15.96 -10.13
C ASP A 507 -13.35 14.61 -9.95
N ASN A 508 -13.88 14.01 -10.98
CA ASN A 508 -14.56 12.71 -10.96
C ASN A 508 -13.63 11.54 -11.28
N MET A 509 -12.31 11.73 -11.28
CA MET A 509 -11.32 10.72 -11.67
C MET A 509 -11.42 10.26 -13.13
N GLN A 510 -12.15 10.99 -13.99
CA GLN A 510 -12.26 10.71 -15.42
C GLN A 510 -11.09 11.36 -16.17
N SER A 511 -10.49 10.61 -17.10
CA SER A 511 -9.40 11.09 -17.95
C SER A 511 -9.91 11.97 -19.12
N SER A 512 -9.01 12.38 -20.02
CA SER A 512 -9.39 13.03 -21.28
C SER A 512 -10.23 12.14 -22.22
N ILE A 513 -10.31 10.82 -21.94
CA ILE A 513 -11.10 9.84 -22.71
C ILE A 513 -12.32 9.46 -21.89
N PRO A 514 -13.56 9.65 -22.38
CA PRO A 514 -14.79 9.51 -21.59
C PRO A 514 -15.02 8.12 -20.97
N THR A 515 -14.53 7.05 -21.61
CA THR A 515 -14.66 5.67 -21.12
C THR A 515 -13.57 5.26 -20.15
N ILE A 516 -12.53 6.10 -19.94
CA ILE A 516 -11.35 5.79 -19.16
C ILE A 516 -11.30 6.67 -17.92
N TYR A 517 -11.25 6.02 -16.77
CA TYR A 517 -11.02 6.63 -15.45
C TYR A 517 -9.66 6.18 -14.91
N ALA A 518 -9.07 6.92 -13.99
CA ALA A 518 -7.82 6.54 -13.36
C ALA A 518 -7.78 7.00 -11.90
N GLY A 519 -7.02 6.28 -11.06
CA GLY A 519 -6.87 6.64 -9.64
C GLY A 519 -5.70 5.94 -8.96
N GLY A 520 -5.36 6.40 -7.76
CA GLY A 520 -4.19 5.97 -7.01
C GLY A 520 -2.89 6.59 -7.53
N ASP A 521 -1.79 5.88 -7.36
CA ASP A 521 -0.46 6.45 -7.60
C ASP A 521 -0.20 6.79 -9.08
N ILE A 522 -0.91 6.18 -10.02
CA ILE A 522 -0.82 6.56 -11.45
C ILE A 522 -1.30 7.99 -11.71
N VAL A 523 -2.15 8.54 -10.82
CA VAL A 523 -2.66 9.91 -10.86
C VAL A 523 -1.91 10.82 -9.90
N ARG A 524 -1.66 10.35 -8.67
CA ARG A 524 -1.14 11.17 -7.56
C ARG A 524 0.39 11.19 -7.47
N GLY A 525 1.08 10.24 -8.10
CA GLY A 525 2.43 9.86 -7.72
C GLY A 525 2.38 8.95 -6.49
N GLY A 526 3.44 8.85 -5.69
CA GLY A 526 3.39 8.04 -4.47
C GLY A 526 2.41 8.61 -3.43
N ALA A 527 1.41 7.83 -3.01
CA ALA A 527 0.38 8.21 -2.05
C ALA A 527 0.17 7.11 -0.98
N THR A 528 -0.92 7.19 -0.21
CA THR A 528 -1.27 6.18 0.80
C THR A 528 -2.31 5.19 0.24
N VAL A 529 -2.35 3.98 0.83
CA VAL A 529 -3.34 2.95 0.48
C VAL A 529 -4.76 3.51 0.49
N ILE A 530 -5.15 4.20 1.55
CA ILE A 530 -6.51 4.72 1.70
C ILE A 530 -6.85 5.87 0.74
N LEU A 531 -5.88 6.72 0.37
CA LEU A 531 -6.09 7.76 -0.65
C LEU A 531 -6.31 7.12 -2.03
N ALA A 532 -5.54 6.09 -2.36
CA ALA A 532 -5.74 5.34 -3.58
C ALA A 532 -7.12 4.65 -3.61
N MET A 533 -7.56 4.07 -2.49
CA MET A 533 -8.91 3.51 -2.35
C MET A 533 -10.00 4.58 -2.53
N GLY A 534 -9.80 5.78 -1.96
CA GLY A 534 -10.73 6.90 -2.12
C GLY A 534 -10.89 7.32 -3.58
N ASP A 535 -9.81 7.34 -4.36
CA ASP A 535 -9.88 7.59 -5.81
C ASP A 535 -10.69 6.51 -6.53
N GLY A 536 -10.45 5.23 -6.20
CA GLY A 536 -11.20 4.11 -6.75
C GLY A 536 -12.71 4.24 -6.50
N ARG A 537 -13.11 4.57 -5.27
CA ARG A 537 -14.51 4.80 -4.91
C ARG A 537 -15.15 5.95 -5.69
N LYS A 538 -14.41 7.07 -5.79
CA LYS A 538 -14.87 8.26 -6.51
C LYS A 538 -15.06 7.97 -7.99
N ALA A 539 -14.11 7.28 -8.60
CA ALA A 539 -14.20 6.83 -9.98
C ALA A 539 -15.37 5.86 -10.19
N ALA A 540 -15.59 4.89 -9.28
CA ALA A 540 -16.70 3.94 -9.37
C ALA A 540 -18.05 4.64 -9.30
N ALA A 541 -18.24 5.59 -8.40
CA ALA A 541 -19.47 6.37 -8.30
C ALA A 541 -19.74 7.17 -9.60
N ALA A 542 -18.71 7.84 -10.11
CA ALA A 542 -18.84 8.65 -11.33
C ALA A 542 -19.09 7.80 -12.59
N MET A 543 -18.38 6.68 -12.74
CA MET A 543 -18.59 5.75 -13.86
C MET A 543 -19.99 5.12 -13.79
N ASN A 544 -20.46 4.72 -12.60
CA ASN A 544 -21.80 4.18 -12.43
C ASN A 544 -22.90 5.18 -12.84
N GLU A 545 -22.75 6.46 -12.51
CA GLU A 545 -23.69 7.50 -12.96
C GLU A 545 -23.64 7.71 -14.48
N GLN A 546 -22.47 7.66 -15.09
CA GLN A 546 -22.33 7.76 -16.55
C GLN A 546 -22.96 6.58 -17.29
N LEU A 547 -22.80 5.34 -16.80
CA LEU A 547 -23.27 4.13 -17.45
C LEU A 547 -24.77 3.84 -17.24
N LYS A 548 -25.45 4.53 -16.32
CA LYS A 548 -26.91 4.47 -16.15
C LYS A 548 -27.66 5.33 -17.16
N ASN A 549 -27.01 6.34 -17.74
CA ASN A 549 -27.57 7.27 -18.72
C ASN A 549 -27.23 6.82 -20.15
#